data_4ca5edbc19aca8f386d4384cdfcd3473
#
_entry.id   4ca5edbc19aca8f386d4384cdfcd3473
#
_cell.length_a   1.000
_cell.length_b   1.000
_cell.length_c   1.000
_cell.angle_alpha   90.00
_cell.angle_beta   90.00
_cell.angle_gamma   90.00
#
_symmetry.space_group_name_H-M   'P 1'
#
loop_
_entity.id
_entity.type
_entity.pdbx_description
1 polymer ?
#
loop_
_entity_poly.entity_id
_entity_poly.type
_entity_poly.pdbx_seq_one_letter_code
_entity_poly.pdbx_strand_id
1 'polypeptide(L)'
;MIPTSSALPYARAGTGQPWKKLRYDKWFTVSGPTQRQLAIMQKQASRRTATKGKAQRFGPALMRRLDALGTITEIPGQLTRRYLSPAHLASMRQAEAWMVEAGMSVRTDPLFSLFGRYEGKTPGAPAIMIGSHLDTVVDAGRYDGGLGVLAGIAVVAELFRAGQRLDHAVEVAAFGEEEGSRFPTHILTSSALIGAVKPALLDAKDADGMTVREALAAAGGDARAYRSCARKKGEIAAYLELHIEQGPVLEAKGLPLGAVTAINGSVRSIVTVNGFAGHAGTVPMGARRDALTAASEMILALERLAASKRDLVATVGRVKVLPGAQNVIPGRVEFTIDMRSPSDAVRRRAHTRLIADLRRIAKQRGLGIDIDTFQENPAVSLDAGVIEAVSEAIAACGQDPLRLPSGAGHDAGIMAKLCPSGMIFLRCKDGISHNPAESITVEDADLGVRALLEAVRRLDRRLGM
;
A
#
# COMPACT_ATOMS: atom_id res chain seq x y z
N MET A 1 33.19 -28.45 -24.85
CA MET A 1 32.56 -27.25 -25.43
C MET A 1 31.16 -27.14 -24.84
N ILE A 2 30.97 -26.30 -23.85
CA ILE A 2 29.71 -25.97 -23.21
C ILE A 2 29.43 -24.51 -23.56
N PRO A 3 28.25 -24.15 -24.07
CA PRO A 3 27.99 -22.77 -24.52
C PRO A 3 27.85 -21.82 -23.33
N THR A 4 28.50 -20.69 -23.47
CA THR A 4 28.45 -19.56 -22.55
C THR A 4 27.04 -18.98 -22.46
N SER A 5 26.51 -18.88 -21.25
CA SER A 5 25.24 -18.22 -20.91
C SER A 5 25.28 -16.75 -21.31
N SER A 6 24.51 -16.42 -22.31
CA SER A 6 24.22 -15.06 -22.75
C SER A 6 23.36 -14.33 -21.70
N ALA A 7 23.84 -13.18 -21.25
CA ALA A 7 23.05 -12.20 -20.51
C ALA A 7 21.80 -11.83 -21.32
N LEU A 8 20.64 -11.92 -20.70
CA LEU A 8 19.40 -11.39 -21.25
C LEU A 8 19.53 -9.86 -21.39
N PRO A 9 19.33 -9.30 -22.58
CA PRO A 9 19.31 -7.86 -22.76
C PRO A 9 17.98 -7.31 -22.22
N TYR A 10 18.09 -6.33 -21.35
CA TYR A 10 16.97 -5.41 -21.09
C TYR A 10 16.56 -4.82 -22.45
N ALA A 11 15.38 -5.18 -22.93
CA ALA A 11 14.81 -4.60 -24.13
C ALA A 11 14.64 -3.10 -23.89
N ARG A 12 15.44 -2.29 -24.57
CA ARG A 12 15.19 -0.86 -24.73
C ARG A 12 13.86 -0.71 -25.45
N ALA A 13 12.84 -0.25 -24.75
CA ALA A 13 11.61 0.21 -25.36
C ALA A 13 11.96 1.32 -26.35
N GLY A 14 11.45 1.17 -27.59
CA GLY A 14 11.76 2.02 -28.73
C GLY A 14 11.56 3.50 -28.43
N THR A 15 12.56 4.26 -28.80
CA THR A 15 12.56 5.72 -28.85
C THR A 15 11.52 6.22 -29.85
N GLY A 16 10.68 7.15 -29.42
CA GLY A 16 10.14 8.16 -30.30
C GLY A 16 8.69 8.09 -30.71
N GLN A 17 7.84 8.56 -29.82
CA GLN A 17 6.78 9.50 -30.26
C GLN A 17 6.71 10.64 -29.26
N PRO A 18 6.81 11.92 -29.71
CA PRO A 18 6.60 13.06 -28.83
C PRO A 18 5.13 13.07 -28.40
N TRP A 19 4.91 13.15 -27.09
CA TRP A 19 3.61 13.29 -26.48
C TRP A 19 2.85 14.45 -27.12
N LYS A 20 1.89 14.16 -28.01
CA LYS A 20 0.98 15.16 -28.52
C LYS A 20 0.24 15.74 -27.33
N LYS A 21 0.33 17.08 -27.14
CA LYS A 21 -0.41 17.87 -26.17
C LYS A 21 -1.90 17.55 -26.28
N LEU A 22 -2.38 16.61 -25.47
CA LEU A 22 -3.79 16.50 -25.17
C LEU A 22 -4.09 17.68 -24.23
N ARG A 23 -4.80 18.69 -24.69
CA ARG A 23 -5.28 19.77 -23.85
C ARG A 23 -6.33 19.19 -22.91
N TYR A 24 -6.01 19.11 -21.64
CA TYR A 24 -6.92 18.77 -20.55
C TYR A 24 -7.60 20.06 -20.05
N ASP A 25 -8.52 20.58 -20.86
CA ASP A 25 -9.39 21.66 -20.42
C ASP A 25 -10.48 21.07 -19.51
N LYS A 26 -10.47 21.50 -18.24
CA LYS A 26 -11.48 21.28 -17.17
C LYS A 26 -11.26 20.09 -16.22
N TRP A 27 -10.36 20.27 -15.28
CA TRP A 27 -10.27 19.44 -14.06
C TRP A 27 -10.86 20.11 -12.80
N PHE A 28 -11.58 21.21 -12.94
CA PHE A 28 -12.11 21.94 -11.80
C PHE A 28 -13.61 21.73 -11.66
N THR A 29 -14.00 21.10 -10.53
CA THR A 29 -15.37 21.00 -10.02
C THR A 29 -16.43 20.54 -11.04
N VAL A 30 -16.61 19.25 -11.16
CA VAL A 30 -17.93 18.73 -11.57
C VAL A 30 -18.85 19.01 -10.39
N SER A 31 -19.75 19.99 -10.55
CA SER A 31 -20.83 20.21 -9.60
C SER A 31 -21.59 18.90 -9.46
N GLY A 32 -21.61 18.34 -8.26
CA GLY A 32 -22.33 17.10 -7.97
C GLY A 32 -23.80 17.19 -8.44
N PRO A 33 -24.47 16.05 -8.62
CA PRO A 33 -25.84 16.04 -9.10
C PRO A 33 -26.71 16.93 -8.20
N THR A 34 -27.55 17.75 -8.82
CA THR A 34 -28.49 18.61 -8.10
C THR A 34 -29.42 17.77 -7.22
N GLN A 35 -30.00 18.34 -6.17
CA GLN A 35 -30.96 17.64 -5.30
C GLN A 35 -32.08 16.96 -6.10
N ARG A 36 -32.50 17.57 -7.20
CA ARG A 36 -33.52 17.02 -8.12
C ARG A 36 -33.01 15.79 -8.88
N GLN A 37 -31.73 15.80 -9.30
CA GLN A 37 -31.09 14.66 -9.95
C GLN A 37 -30.85 13.52 -8.95
N LEU A 38 -30.42 13.84 -7.72
CA LEU A 38 -30.30 12.88 -6.63
C LEU A 38 -31.62 12.19 -6.30
N ALA A 39 -32.74 12.95 -6.22
CA ALA A 39 -34.07 12.41 -5.96
C ALA A 39 -34.58 11.50 -7.10
N ILE A 40 -34.26 11.84 -8.37
CA ILE A 40 -34.59 11.00 -9.52
C ILE A 40 -33.78 9.71 -9.50
N MET A 41 -32.47 9.78 -9.21
CA MET A 41 -31.58 8.61 -9.11
C MET A 41 -31.98 7.69 -7.94
N GLN A 42 -32.38 8.25 -6.78
CA GLN A 42 -32.90 7.49 -5.64
C GLN A 42 -34.22 6.77 -6.00
N LYS A 43 -35.13 7.44 -6.68
CA LYS A 43 -36.40 6.87 -7.13
C LYS A 43 -36.25 5.78 -8.19
N GLN A 44 -35.23 5.87 -9.03
CA GLN A 44 -34.87 4.84 -9.99
C GLN A 44 -34.16 3.66 -9.31
N ALA A 45 -33.29 3.90 -8.32
CA ALA A 45 -32.62 2.86 -7.54
C ALA A 45 -33.64 2.07 -6.69
N SER A 46 -34.60 2.73 -6.03
CA SER A 46 -35.62 2.08 -5.24
C SER A 46 -36.61 1.25 -6.05
N ARG A 47 -36.89 1.61 -7.31
CA ARG A 47 -37.75 0.81 -8.20
C ARG A 47 -37.13 -0.50 -8.69
N ARG A 48 -35.80 -0.63 -8.65
CA ARG A 48 -35.08 -1.86 -9.05
C ARG A 48 -35.01 -2.95 -7.95
N THR A 49 -35.48 -2.69 -6.73
CA THR A 49 -35.28 -3.57 -5.58
C THR A 49 -36.55 -4.01 -4.84
N ALA A 50 -37.71 -4.05 -5.49
CA ALA A 50 -38.90 -4.67 -4.92
C ALA A 50 -38.91 -6.21 -5.06
N THR A 51 -37.79 -6.89 -4.71
CA THR A 51 -37.75 -8.33 -4.49
C THR A 51 -37.35 -8.59 -3.04
N LYS A 52 -38.33 -8.99 -2.24
CA LYS A 52 -38.17 -9.42 -0.87
C LYS A 52 -37.19 -10.61 -0.76
N GLY A 53 -36.16 -10.48 0.10
CA GLY A 53 -35.70 -11.65 0.86
C GLY A 53 -34.38 -12.31 0.48
N LYS A 54 -33.44 -11.68 -0.28
CA LYS A 54 -32.04 -12.14 -0.34
C LYS A 54 -31.13 -11.06 0.22
N ALA A 55 -30.29 -11.41 1.20
CA ALA A 55 -29.22 -10.52 1.65
C ALA A 55 -28.45 -10.01 0.43
N GLN A 56 -28.28 -8.68 0.32
CA GLN A 56 -27.62 -8.08 -0.83
C GLN A 56 -26.18 -8.57 -0.88
N ARG A 57 -25.76 -9.12 -1.99
CA ARG A 57 -24.39 -9.61 -2.21
C ARG A 57 -23.58 -8.52 -2.92
N PHE A 58 -22.60 -7.96 -2.25
CA PHE A 58 -21.65 -6.96 -2.81
C PHE A 58 -20.59 -7.61 -3.70
N GLY A 59 -20.13 -8.82 -3.32
CA GLY A 59 -19.00 -9.50 -3.92
C GLY A 59 -19.03 -9.55 -5.46
N PRO A 60 -20.11 -10.05 -6.10
CA PRO A 60 -20.14 -10.13 -7.57
C PRO A 60 -20.03 -8.77 -8.27
N ALA A 61 -20.58 -7.70 -7.70
CA ALA A 61 -20.50 -6.37 -8.27
C ALA A 61 -19.11 -5.75 -8.07
N LEU A 62 -18.53 -5.93 -6.89
CA LEU A 62 -17.17 -5.50 -6.58
C LEU A 62 -16.14 -6.18 -7.47
N MET A 63 -16.21 -7.51 -7.62
CA MET A 63 -15.30 -8.27 -8.48
C MET A 63 -15.35 -7.80 -9.93
N ARG A 64 -16.54 -7.59 -10.49
CA ARG A 64 -16.67 -7.02 -11.85
C ARG A 64 -16.03 -5.65 -12.00
N ARG A 65 -16.14 -4.77 -10.99
CA ARG A 65 -15.49 -3.45 -11.02
C ARG A 65 -13.98 -3.56 -10.87
N LEU A 66 -13.47 -4.47 -10.04
CA LEU A 66 -12.05 -4.78 -9.92
C LEU A 66 -11.48 -5.35 -11.23
N ASP A 67 -12.20 -6.25 -11.89
CA ASP A 67 -11.82 -6.77 -13.20
C ASP A 67 -11.77 -5.65 -14.25
N ALA A 68 -12.78 -4.79 -14.30
CA ALA A 68 -12.80 -3.64 -15.20
C ALA A 68 -11.64 -2.67 -14.93
N LEU A 69 -11.37 -2.37 -13.65
CA LEU A 69 -10.22 -1.55 -13.24
C LEU A 69 -8.88 -2.20 -13.61
N GLY A 70 -8.80 -3.53 -13.51
CA GLY A 70 -7.64 -4.33 -13.87
C GLY A 70 -7.30 -4.32 -15.37
N THR A 71 -8.26 -3.93 -16.24
CA THR A 71 -7.99 -3.77 -17.68
C THR A 71 -7.32 -2.44 -18.02
N ILE A 72 -7.33 -1.47 -17.10
CA ILE A 72 -6.72 -0.15 -17.29
C ILE A 72 -5.24 -0.26 -16.90
N THR A 73 -4.37 -0.33 -17.89
CA THR A 73 -2.93 -0.57 -17.71
C THR A 73 -2.09 0.20 -18.72
N GLU A 74 -0.83 0.50 -18.36
CA GLU A 74 0.19 1.06 -19.24
C GLU A 74 0.79 0.00 -20.18
N ILE A 75 0.84 -1.26 -19.72
CA ILE A 75 1.51 -2.35 -20.43
C ILE A 75 0.48 -3.41 -20.77
N PRO A 76 0.16 -3.63 -22.06
CA PRO A 76 -0.79 -4.67 -22.45
C PRO A 76 -0.38 -6.05 -21.91
N GLY A 77 -1.31 -6.72 -21.22
CA GLY A 77 -1.10 -8.04 -20.63
C GLY A 77 -0.44 -8.04 -19.24
N GLN A 78 0.02 -6.88 -18.75
CA GLN A 78 0.61 -6.72 -17.41
C GLN A 78 -0.04 -5.55 -16.69
N LEU A 79 -0.70 -5.78 -15.57
CA LEU A 79 -1.30 -4.69 -14.83
C LEU A 79 -0.22 -3.76 -14.25
N THR A 80 -0.16 -2.55 -14.80
CA THR A 80 0.77 -1.50 -14.38
C THR A 80 0.09 -0.16 -14.49
N ARG A 81 -0.06 0.55 -13.37
CA ARG A 81 -0.68 1.89 -13.28
C ARG A 81 0.16 2.79 -12.39
N ARG A 82 1.29 3.24 -12.92
CA ARG A 82 2.17 4.11 -12.15
C ARG A 82 1.54 5.51 -12.02
N TYR A 83 1.78 6.13 -10.90
CA TYR A 83 1.25 7.45 -10.57
C TYR A 83 1.40 8.47 -11.73
N LEU A 84 0.32 9.22 -12.01
CA LEU A 84 0.22 10.21 -13.10
C LEU A 84 0.48 9.67 -14.51
N SER A 85 0.51 8.35 -14.68
CA SER A 85 0.50 7.77 -16.02
C SER A 85 -0.89 7.91 -16.67
N PRO A 86 -0.99 7.79 -18.01
CA PRO A 86 -2.30 7.77 -18.68
C PRO A 86 -3.26 6.72 -18.12
N ALA A 87 -2.75 5.55 -17.71
CA ALA A 87 -3.54 4.49 -17.11
C ALA A 87 -4.02 4.87 -15.70
N HIS A 88 -3.16 5.48 -14.87
CA HIS A 88 -3.56 5.98 -13.56
C HIS A 88 -4.66 7.04 -13.69
N LEU A 89 -4.49 8.02 -14.56
CA LEU A 89 -5.51 9.06 -14.80
C LEU A 89 -6.81 8.47 -15.36
N ALA A 90 -6.75 7.41 -16.17
CA ALA A 90 -7.92 6.70 -16.66
C ALA A 90 -8.64 5.93 -15.53
N SER A 91 -7.91 5.31 -14.62
CA SER A 91 -8.47 4.63 -13.45
C SER A 91 -9.16 5.60 -12.49
N MET A 92 -8.59 6.79 -12.29
CA MET A 92 -9.21 7.86 -11.50
C MET A 92 -10.55 8.30 -12.12
N ARG A 93 -10.62 8.53 -13.46
CA ARG A 93 -11.88 8.87 -14.15
C ARG A 93 -12.92 7.76 -14.00
N GLN A 94 -12.51 6.52 -14.06
CA GLN A 94 -13.41 5.38 -13.87
C GLN A 94 -13.95 5.33 -12.44
N ALA A 95 -13.09 5.54 -11.43
CA ALA A 95 -13.49 5.63 -10.04
C ALA A 95 -14.43 6.83 -9.78
N GLU A 96 -14.11 7.99 -10.36
CA GLU A 96 -14.98 9.19 -10.32
C GLU A 96 -16.38 8.87 -10.82
N ALA A 97 -16.51 8.22 -11.98
CA ALA A 97 -17.80 7.85 -12.54
C ALA A 97 -18.60 6.94 -11.57
N TRP A 98 -17.94 5.98 -10.93
CA TRP A 98 -18.58 5.10 -9.94
C TRP A 98 -18.92 5.81 -8.63
N MET A 99 -18.13 6.80 -8.21
CA MET A 99 -18.44 7.65 -7.04
C MET A 99 -19.70 8.50 -7.32
N VAL A 100 -19.79 9.11 -8.51
CA VAL A 100 -20.98 9.87 -8.93
C VAL A 100 -22.21 8.97 -9.01
N GLU A 101 -22.10 7.78 -9.59
CA GLU A 101 -23.18 6.77 -9.61
C GLU A 101 -23.65 6.40 -8.19
N ALA A 102 -22.73 6.35 -7.22
CA ALA A 102 -23.03 6.10 -5.82
C ALA A 102 -23.61 7.33 -5.07
N GLY A 103 -23.87 8.45 -5.75
CA GLY A 103 -24.48 9.65 -5.19
C GLY A 103 -23.54 10.58 -4.44
N MET A 104 -22.24 10.48 -4.69
CA MET A 104 -21.21 11.35 -4.09
C MET A 104 -21.01 12.62 -4.92
N SER A 105 -20.64 13.71 -4.25
CA SER A 105 -19.94 14.83 -4.88
C SER A 105 -18.46 14.51 -4.97
N VAL A 106 -17.84 14.76 -6.13
CA VAL A 106 -16.45 14.34 -6.38
C VAL A 106 -15.54 15.54 -6.60
N ARG A 107 -14.33 15.47 -6.08
CA ARG A 107 -13.26 16.46 -6.32
C ARG A 107 -11.90 15.76 -6.41
N THR A 108 -10.99 16.37 -7.14
CA THR A 108 -9.58 15.99 -7.20
C THR A 108 -8.73 17.09 -6.56
N ASP A 109 -7.73 16.73 -5.79
CA ASP A 109 -6.80 17.69 -5.22
C ASP A 109 -5.63 18.02 -6.18
N PRO A 110 -4.80 19.04 -5.89
CA PRO A 110 -3.66 19.42 -6.74
C PRO A 110 -2.62 18.32 -6.99
N LEU A 111 -2.55 17.29 -6.15
CA LEU A 111 -1.66 16.14 -6.30
C LEU A 111 -2.39 14.89 -6.80
N PHE A 112 -3.57 15.03 -7.38
CA PHE A 112 -4.35 13.94 -7.96
C PHE A 112 -4.73 12.82 -6.97
N SER A 113 -5.05 13.19 -5.71
CA SER A 113 -5.95 12.33 -4.92
C SER A 113 -7.39 12.62 -5.32
N LEU A 114 -8.20 11.58 -5.48
CA LEU A 114 -9.61 11.67 -5.81
C LEU A 114 -10.46 11.46 -4.56
N PHE A 115 -11.43 12.35 -4.30
CA PHE A 115 -12.33 12.27 -3.15
C PHE A 115 -13.78 12.31 -3.60
N GLY A 116 -14.54 11.29 -3.18
CA GLY A 116 -16.00 11.29 -3.29
C GLY A 116 -16.62 11.50 -1.91
N ARG A 117 -17.54 12.46 -1.76
CA ARG A 117 -18.19 12.77 -0.51
C ARG A 117 -19.70 12.53 -0.58
N TYR A 118 -20.21 11.74 0.35
CA TYR A 118 -21.62 11.54 0.63
C TYR A 118 -21.97 12.22 1.95
N GLU A 119 -22.75 13.29 1.88
CA GLU A 119 -23.07 14.10 3.05
C GLU A 119 -23.81 13.32 4.14
N GLY A 120 -23.55 13.67 5.39
CA GLY A 120 -24.31 13.20 6.54
C GLY A 120 -25.69 13.85 6.64
N LYS A 121 -26.34 13.71 7.80
CA LYS A 121 -27.59 14.40 8.12
C LYS A 121 -27.41 15.91 8.13
N THR A 122 -26.26 16.38 8.62
CA THR A 122 -25.88 17.80 8.62
C THR A 122 -24.84 18.04 7.52
N PRO A 123 -25.11 18.93 6.56
CA PRO A 123 -24.13 19.31 5.54
C PRO A 123 -22.84 19.85 6.19
N GLY A 124 -21.70 19.43 5.65
CA GLY A 124 -20.40 19.85 6.16
C GLY A 124 -19.95 19.15 7.44
N ALA A 125 -20.68 18.17 7.95
CA ALA A 125 -20.25 17.37 9.11
C ALA A 125 -18.86 16.73 8.87
N PRO A 126 -18.06 16.49 9.93
CA PRO A 126 -16.83 15.71 9.82
C PRO A 126 -17.07 14.37 9.10
N ALA A 127 -16.08 13.87 8.40
CA ALA A 127 -16.24 12.66 7.60
C ALA A 127 -15.62 11.44 8.29
N ILE A 128 -16.29 10.29 8.18
CA ILE A 128 -15.63 8.98 8.27
C ILE A 128 -15.07 8.72 6.86
N MET A 129 -13.75 8.70 6.73
CA MET A 129 -13.09 8.49 5.44
C MET A 129 -12.75 7.02 5.26
N ILE A 130 -13.08 6.48 4.10
CA ILE A 130 -12.62 5.18 3.61
C ILE A 130 -11.63 5.45 2.49
N GLY A 131 -10.41 4.90 2.56
CA GLY A 131 -9.42 5.20 1.55
C GLY A 131 -8.50 4.03 1.26
N SER A 132 -7.84 4.11 0.12
CA SER A 132 -6.71 3.31 -0.33
C SER A 132 -6.17 3.94 -1.62
N HIS A 133 -5.27 3.25 -2.34
CA HIS A 133 -4.61 3.79 -3.53
C HIS A 133 -5.12 3.17 -4.85
N LEU A 134 -4.81 3.84 -5.97
CA LEU A 134 -5.12 3.36 -7.32
C LEU A 134 -3.88 3.09 -8.17
N ASP A 135 -2.72 3.62 -7.80
CA ASP A 135 -1.46 3.24 -8.43
C ASP A 135 -1.08 1.80 -8.06
N THR A 136 -0.19 1.20 -8.84
CA THR A 136 0.25 -0.18 -8.67
C THR A 136 1.76 -0.30 -8.89
N VAL A 137 2.36 -1.36 -8.37
CA VAL A 137 3.67 -1.82 -8.84
C VAL A 137 3.60 -2.27 -10.31
N VAL A 138 4.76 -2.55 -10.90
CA VAL A 138 4.84 -3.14 -12.26
C VAL A 138 4.41 -4.59 -12.21
N ASP A 139 3.57 -5.02 -13.15
CA ASP A 139 3.02 -6.39 -13.23
C ASP A 139 2.31 -6.84 -11.95
N ALA A 140 1.44 -5.96 -11.47
CA ALA A 140 0.72 -6.09 -10.20
C ALA A 140 -0.43 -7.11 -10.24
N GLY A 141 -0.95 -7.41 -9.06
CA GLY A 141 -2.27 -8.00 -8.87
C GLY A 141 -3.40 -6.98 -9.05
N ARG A 142 -4.65 -7.43 -8.93
CA ARG A 142 -5.84 -6.61 -9.22
C ARG A 142 -6.47 -5.99 -7.98
N TYR A 143 -6.05 -6.41 -6.78
CA TYR A 143 -6.77 -6.15 -5.54
C TYR A 143 -6.01 -5.18 -4.64
N ASP A 144 -4.70 -5.14 -4.77
CA ASP A 144 -3.83 -4.24 -4.04
C ASP A 144 -4.25 -2.78 -4.27
N GLY A 145 -4.58 -2.06 -3.20
CA GLY A 145 -5.11 -0.70 -3.20
C GLY A 145 -6.52 -0.56 -3.77
N GLY A 146 -6.72 -1.00 -5.02
CA GLY A 146 -7.98 -0.87 -5.74
C GLY A 146 -9.19 -1.49 -5.02
N LEU A 147 -8.99 -2.57 -4.26
CA LEU A 147 -10.03 -3.18 -3.44
C LEU A 147 -10.60 -2.19 -2.41
N GLY A 148 -9.75 -1.49 -1.67
CA GLY A 148 -10.17 -0.55 -0.63
C GLY A 148 -11.00 0.61 -1.17
N VAL A 149 -10.56 1.19 -2.30
CA VAL A 149 -11.28 2.27 -2.98
C VAL A 149 -12.66 1.80 -3.45
N LEU A 150 -12.73 0.66 -4.15
CA LEU A 150 -14.00 0.16 -4.70
C LEU A 150 -14.94 -0.36 -3.62
N ALA A 151 -14.41 -0.92 -2.53
CA ALA A 151 -15.21 -1.29 -1.36
C ALA A 151 -15.82 -0.06 -0.68
N GLY A 152 -15.07 1.03 -0.54
CA GLY A 152 -15.59 2.31 -0.05
C GLY A 152 -16.73 2.84 -0.92
N ILE A 153 -16.58 2.80 -2.25
CA ILE A 153 -17.65 3.17 -3.19
C ILE A 153 -18.89 2.26 -3.01
N ALA A 154 -18.69 0.96 -2.81
CA ALA A 154 -19.79 0.01 -2.59
C ALA A 154 -20.54 0.29 -1.27
N VAL A 155 -19.84 0.66 -0.20
CA VAL A 155 -20.44 1.09 1.07
C VAL A 155 -21.33 2.31 0.87
N VAL A 156 -20.82 3.35 0.19
CA VAL A 156 -21.61 4.56 -0.06
C VAL A 156 -22.81 4.30 -0.99
N ALA A 157 -22.60 3.49 -2.04
CA ALA A 157 -23.69 3.09 -2.93
C ALA A 157 -24.84 2.40 -2.17
N GLU A 158 -24.54 1.59 -1.15
CA GLU A 158 -25.55 0.96 -0.30
C GLU A 158 -26.27 1.96 0.60
N LEU A 159 -25.55 2.89 1.24
CA LEU A 159 -26.11 3.96 2.03
C LEU A 159 -27.06 4.83 1.18
N PHE A 160 -26.60 5.20 -0.03
CA PHE A 160 -27.39 5.98 -0.99
C PHE A 160 -28.66 5.24 -1.44
N ARG A 161 -28.53 3.96 -1.81
CA ARG A 161 -29.65 3.10 -2.21
C ARG A 161 -30.69 2.94 -1.11
N ALA A 162 -30.23 2.82 0.14
CA ALA A 162 -31.09 2.70 1.31
C ALA A 162 -31.69 4.03 1.77
N GLY A 163 -31.30 5.16 1.15
CA GLY A 163 -31.69 6.50 1.62
C GLY A 163 -31.13 6.84 3.01
N GLN A 164 -30.09 6.12 3.47
CA GLN A 164 -29.54 6.26 4.80
C GLN A 164 -28.52 7.38 4.84
N ARG A 165 -28.73 8.38 5.72
CA ARG A 165 -27.74 9.39 6.09
C ARG A 165 -27.27 9.11 7.50
N LEU A 166 -25.95 9.10 7.68
CA LEU A 166 -25.29 8.98 8.98
C LEU A 166 -25.16 10.36 9.63
N ASP A 167 -24.74 10.42 10.89
CA ASP A 167 -24.45 11.71 11.54
C ASP A 167 -23.20 12.35 10.94
N HIS A 168 -22.18 11.52 10.61
CA HIS A 168 -21.00 11.94 9.87
C HIS A 168 -21.20 11.81 8.35
N ALA A 169 -20.50 12.63 7.58
CA ALA A 169 -20.35 12.37 6.16
C ALA A 169 -19.52 11.09 5.94
N VAL A 170 -19.66 10.45 4.78
CA VAL A 170 -18.76 9.37 4.35
C VAL A 170 -17.96 9.87 3.16
N GLU A 171 -16.63 9.95 3.28
CA GLU A 171 -15.74 10.25 2.15
C GLU A 171 -15.03 8.98 1.69
N VAL A 172 -14.89 8.82 0.37
CA VAL A 172 -14.03 7.81 -0.23
C VAL A 172 -12.83 8.51 -0.84
N ALA A 173 -11.62 8.12 -0.41
CA ALA A 173 -10.35 8.64 -0.93
C ALA A 173 -9.67 7.59 -1.81
N ALA A 174 -9.24 8.01 -3.01
CA ALA A 174 -8.34 7.23 -3.86
C ALA A 174 -7.01 7.98 -3.96
N PHE A 175 -6.00 7.47 -3.28
CA PHE A 175 -4.65 8.02 -3.24
C PHE A 175 -3.83 7.59 -4.45
N GLY A 176 -2.70 8.26 -4.67
CA GLY A 176 -1.73 7.93 -5.68
C GLY A 176 -0.30 7.99 -5.14
N GLU A 177 0.62 7.29 -5.80
CA GLU A 177 2.02 7.15 -5.41
C GLU A 177 2.18 6.57 -4.00
N GLU A 178 1.33 5.60 -3.64
CA GLU A 178 1.52 4.81 -2.44
C GLU A 178 2.73 3.89 -2.62
N GLU A 179 2.78 3.20 -3.73
CA GLU A 179 3.76 2.16 -4.08
C GLU A 179 5.17 2.70 -4.37
N GLY A 180 5.28 3.98 -4.76
CA GLY A 180 6.57 4.54 -5.18
C GLY A 180 7.13 3.88 -6.43
N SER A 181 6.28 3.35 -7.29
CA SER A 181 6.67 2.57 -8.46
C SER A 181 7.15 3.42 -9.65
N ARG A 182 6.82 4.71 -9.66
CA ARG A 182 7.28 5.65 -10.67
C ARG A 182 8.40 6.55 -10.17
N PHE A 183 8.21 7.16 -9.01
CA PHE A 183 9.20 8.06 -8.40
C PHE A 183 9.79 7.40 -7.16
N PRO A 184 11.00 7.77 -6.71
CA PRO A 184 11.54 7.32 -5.44
C PRO A 184 10.85 8.00 -4.25
N THR A 185 9.51 8.03 -4.29
CA THR A 185 8.62 8.58 -3.28
C THR A 185 7.62 7.47 -2.89
N HIS A 186 7.20 7.44 -1.65
CA HIS A 186 6.19 6.49 -1.18
C HIS A 186 5.12 7.27 -0.42
N ILE A 187 3.85 6.84 -0.57
CA ILE A 187 2.73 7.38 0.22
C ILE A 187 2.67 8.92 0.09
N LEU A 188 2.84 9.41 -1.16
CA LEU A 188 3.02 10.85 -1.42
C LEU A 188 1.72 11.62 -1.18
N THR A 189 0.60 11.15 -1.77
CA THR A 189 -0.62 11.96 -1.78
C THR A 189 -1.36 11.90 -0.45
N SER A 190 -1.37 10.78 0.26
CA SER A 190 -1.87 10.74 1.65
C SER A 190 -1.00 11.57 2.60
N SER A 191 0.32 11.62 2.37
CA SER A 191 1.20 12.54 3.10
C SER A 191 0.87 14.00 2.84
N ALA A 192 0.41 14.36 1.64
CA ALA A 192 -0.06 15.70 1.33
C ALA A 192 -1.35 16.03 2.09
N LEU A 193 -2.26 15.06 2.22
CA LEU A 193 -3.51 15.23 2.94
C LEU A 193 -3.30 15.58 4.42
N ILE A 194 -2.22 15.10 5.03
CA ILE A 194 -1.85 15.45 6.41
C ILE A 194 -0.85 16.63 6.50
N GLY A 195 -0.51 17.27 5.37
CA GLY A 195 0.43 18.39 5.32
C GLY A 195 1.90 18.01 5.54
N ALA A 196 2.28 16.74 5.36
CA ALA A 196 3.63 16.23 5.67
C ALA A 196 4.58 16.12 4.46
N VAL A 197 4.17 16.57 3.27
CA VAL A 197 5.02 16.52 2.07
C VAL A 197 6.18 17.50 2.20
N LYS A 198 7.40 16.98 2.08
CA LYS A 198 8.61 17.79 1.96
C LYS A 198 8.74 18.27 0.50
N PRO A 199 8.96 19.59 0.25
CA PRO A 199 9.04 20.13 -1.11
C PRO A 199 10.02 19.39 -2.03
N ALA A 200 11.14 18.89 -1.50
CA ALA A 200 12.14 18.15 -2.24
C ALA A 200 11.60 16.85 -2.87
N LEU A 201 10.53 16.25 -2.31
CA LEU A 201 9.91 15.06 -2.91
C LEU A 201 9.24 15.37 -4.25
N LEU A 202 8.80 16.63 -4.46
CA LEU A 202 8.22 17.06 -5.73
C LEU A 202 9.27 17.24 -6.83
N ASP A 203 10.56 17.27 -6.47
CA ASP A 203 11.69 17.33 -7.39
C ASP A 203 12.32 15.95 -7.63
N ALA A 204 11.78 14.90 -7.01
CA ALA A 204 12.18 13.51 -7.27
C ALA A 204 11.90 13.15 -8.74
N LYS A 205 12.84 12.40 -9.35
CA LYS A 205 12.80 12.05 -10.77
C LYS A 205 12.45 10.58 -10.96
N ASP A 206 11.66 10.32 -12.00
CA ASP A 206 11.43 8.96 -12.48
C ASP A 206 12.63 8.47 -13.34
N ALA A 207 12.52 7.24 -13.85
CA ALA A 207 13.59 6.62 -14.67
C ALA A 207 13.90 7.38 -15.97
N ASP A 208 12.95 8.18 -16.48
CA ASP A 208 13.10 8.99 -17.68
C ASP A 208 13.61 10.40 -17.36
N GLY A 209 13.87 10.71 -16.08
CA GLY A 209 14.37 11.99 -15.60
C GLY A 209 13.30 13.06 -15.39
N MET A 210 12.00 12.72 -15.55
CA MET A 210 10.89 13.63 -15.33
C MET A 210 10.64 13.77 -13.81
N THR A 211 10.51 15.00 -13.33
CA THR A 211 10.18 15.27 -11.93
C THR A 211 8.68 15.07 -11.64
N VAL A 212 8.31 14.86 -10.36
CA VAL A 212 6.90 14.86 -9.93
C VAL A 212 6.20 16.15 -10.35
N ARG A 213 6.87 17.31 -10.25
CA ARG A 213 6.31 18.62 -10.69
C ARG A 213 5.97 18.63 -12.17
N GLU A 214 6.89 18.15 -13.01
CA GLU A 214 6.67 18.10 -14.45
C GLU A 214 5.56 17.12 -14.81
N ALA A 215 5.50 15.97 -14.14
CA ALA A 215 4.43 14.99 -14.33
C ALA A 215 3.06 15.56 -13.91
N LEU A 216 2.98 16.26 -12.77
CA LEU A 216 1.77 16.95 -12.34
C LEU A 216 1.32 18.00 -13.35
N ALA A 217 2.23 18.85 -13.83
CA ALA A 217 1.93 19.85 -14.85
C ALA A 217 1.46 19.21 -16.16
N ALA A 218 2.08 18.12 -16.60
CA ALA A 218 1.65 17.36 -17.78
C ALA A 218 0.25 16.75 -17.63
N ALA A 219 -0.14 16.36 -16.40
CA ALA A 219 -1.49 15.88 -16.07
C ALA A 219 -2.52 17.01 -15.89
N GLY A 220 -2.09 18.29 -15.91
CA GLY A 220 -2.96 19.45 -15.69
C GLY A 220 -3.07 19.90 -14.23
N GLY A 221 -2.23 19.37 -13.33
CA GLY A 221 -2.16 19.76 -11.93
C GLY A 221 -1.22 20.92 -11.65
N ASP A 222 -1.17 21.37 -10.39
CA ASP A 222 -0.26 22.43 -9.95
C ASP A 222 0.50 22.01 -8.68
N ALA A 223 1.74 21.61 -8.85
CA ALA A 223 2.61 21.22 -7.75
C ALA A 223 2.85 22.36 -6.73
N ARG A 224 2.65 23.64 -7.10
CA ARG A 224 2.79 24.78 -6.18
C ARG A 224 1.68 24.81 -5.14
N ALA A 225 0.51 24.27 -5.50
CA ALA A 225 -0.66 24.19 -4.63
C ALA A 225 -0.67 22.99 -3.67
N TYR A 226 0.42 22.21 -3.58
CA TYR A 226 0.47 20.98 -2.77
C TYR A 226 0.05 21.17 -1.31
N ARG A 227 0.31 22.38 -0.72
CA ARG A 227 -0.10 22.68 0.65
C ARG A 227 -1.61 22.77 0.84
N SER A 228 -2.36 23.05 -0.21
CA SER A 228 -3.83 23.12 -0.14
C SER A 228 -4.49 21.72 -0.10
N CYS A 229 -3.73 20.65 -0.30
CA CYS A 229 -4.19 19.28 -0.08
C CYS A 229 -4.46 18.99 1.39
N ALA A 230 -3.77 19.71 2.30
CA ALA A 230 -3.80 19.42 3.72
C ALA A 230 -5.19 19.66 4.34
N ARG A 231 -5.69 18.64 5.05
CA ARG A 231 -6.94 18.69 5.82
C ARG A 231 -6.64 19.13 7.27
N LYS A 232 -7.57 19.85 7.84
CA LYS A 232 -7.47 20.28 9.23
C LYS A 232 -7.88 19.15 10.17
N LYS A 233 -7.30 19.12 11.36
CA LYS A 233 -7.71 18.23 12.42
C LYS A 233 -9.19 18.43 12.74
N GLY A 234 -9.96 17.34 12.82
CA GLY A 234 -11.40 17.35 13.05
C GLY A 234 -12.27 17.36 11.79
N GLU A 235 -11.72 17.62 10.59
CA GLU A 235 -12.49 17.46 9.34
C GLU A 235 -12.71 15.99 8.99
N ILE A 236 -11.80 15.12 9.42
CA ILE A 236 -11.91 13.67 9.31
C ILE A 236 -12.02 13.12 10.73
N ALA A 237 -13.18 12.53 11.05
CA ALA A 237 -13.50 11.99 12.36
C ALA A 237 -12.83 10.64 12.58
N ALA A 238 -12.75 9.80 11.53
CA ALA A 238 -12.02 8.53 11.53
C ALA A 238 -11.64 8.14 10.10
N TYR A 239 -10.61 7.27 9.97
CA TYR A 239 -10.19 6.67 8.71
C TYR A 239 -10.28 5.15 8.78
N LEU A 240 -10.79 4.54 7.72
CA LEU A 240 -10.84 3.10 7.52
C LEU A 240 -10.23 2.70 6.19
N GLU A 241 -9.50 1.59 6.17
CA GLU A 241 -8.96 0.99 4.96
C GLU A 241 -9.27 -0.50 4.92
N LEU A 242 -9.90 -0.97 3.84
CA LEU A 242 -10.00 -2.39 3.53
C LEU A 242 -8.88 -2.74 2.57
N HIS A 243 -8.06 -3.71 2.90
CA HIS A 243 -6.93 -4.12 2.09
C HIS A 243 -6.78 -5.64 2.09
N ILE A 244 -6.16 -6.22 1.06
CA ILE A 244 -5.71 -7.61 1.15
C ILE A 244 -4.60 -7.73 2.19
N GLU A 245 -4.48 -8.91 2.84
CA GLU A 245 -3.43 -9.12 3.87
C GLU A 245 -2.02 -9.03 3.31
N GLN A 246 -1.83 -9.36 2.04
CA GLN A 246 -0.50 -9.51 1.41
C GLN A 246 0.38 -10.53 2.15
N GLY A 247 -0.24 -11.45 2.86
CA GLY A 247 0.40 -12.45 3.69
C GLY A 247 -0.51 -13.67 3.89
N PRO A 248 0.03 -14.79 4.41
CA PRO A 248 -0.66 -16.07 4.48
C PRO A 248 -1.37 -16.34 5.81
N VAL A 249 -1.38 -15.41 6.77
CA VAL A 249 -1.81 -15.70 8.16
C VAL A 249 -3.31 -15.97 8.24
N LEU A 250 -4.14 -15.16 7.56
CA LEU A 250 -5.59 -15.36 7.53
C LEU A 250 -5.94 -16.68 6.84
N GLU A 251 -5.31 -16.98 5.72
CA GLU A 251 -5.53 -18.24 5.00
C GLU A 251 -5.13 -19.45 5.82
N ALA A 252 -3.94 -19.43 6.44
CA ALA A 252 -3.46 -20.50 7.32
C ALA A 252 -4.37 -20.73 8.53
N LYS A 253 -5.14 -19.71 8.95
CA LYS A 253 -6.14 -19.82 10.05
C LYS A 253 -7.55 -20.12 9.56
N GLY A 254 -7.78 -20.18 8.25
CA GLY A 254 -9.11 -20.36 7.68
C GLY A 254 -10.04 -19.18 7.90
N LEU A 255 -9.52 -17.98 8.18
CA LEU A 255 -10.29 -16.78 8.47
C LEU A 255 -10.33 -15.86 7.24
N PRO A 256 -11.51 -15.30 6.88
CA PRO A 256 -11.62 -14.41 5.72
C PRO A 256 -11.19 -12.97 6.02
N LEU A 257 -11.28 -12.53 7.28
CA LEU A 257 -11.06 -11.15 7.70
C LEU A 257 -10.18 -11.05 8.95
N GLY A 258 -9.46 -9.94 9.07
CA GLY A 258 -8.69 -9.60 10.26
C GLY A 258 -8.76 -8.11 10.60
N ALA A 259 -8.64 -7.77 11.88
CA ALA A 259 -8.53 -6.40 12.37
C ALA A 259 -7.05 -6.04 12.52
N VAL A 260 -6.57 -5.03 11.78
CA VAL A 260 -5.17 -4.62 11.83
C VAL A 260 -4.91 -3.80 13.10
N THR A 261 -3.84 -4.15 13.83
CA THR A 261 -3.48 -3.50 15.10
C THR A 261 -2.41 -2.42 14.96
N ALA A 262 -1.50 -2.62 14.02
CA ALA A 262 -0.37 -1.73 13.78
C ALA A 262 0.18 -1.94 12.37
N ILE A 263 0.89 -0.94 11.86
CA ILE A 263 1.73 -1.04 10.67
C ILE A 263 3.17 -1.15 11.14
N ASN A 264 3.89 -2.16 10.65
CA ASN A 264 5.24 -2.44 11.11
C ASN A 264 6.21 -1.28 10.82
N GLY A 265 7.00 -0.93 11.82
CA GLY A 265 8.21 -0.15 11.61
C GLY A 265 9.29 -0.99 10.94
N SER A 266 10.17 -0.34 10.20
CA SER A 266 11.26 -0.98 9.48
C SER A 266 12.60 -0.34 9.76
N VAL A 267 13.69 -1.12 9.67
CA VAL A 267 15.06 -0.64 9.58
C VAL A 267 15.76 -1.35 8.44
N ARG A 268 16.43 -0.57 7.58
CA ARG A 268 17.18 -1.10 6.44
C ARG A 268 18.63 -0.72 6.55
N SER A 269 19.51 -1.71 6.31
CA SER A 269 20.95 -1.52 6.36
C SER A 269 21.63 -2.21 5.18
N ILE A 270 22.80 -1.68 4.80
CA ILE A 270 23.75 -2.35 3.91
C ILE A 270 24.93 -2.77 4.77
N VAL A 271 25.29 -4.04 4.67
CA VAL A 271 26.46 -4.61 5.33
C VAL A 271 27.52 -4.93 4.29
N THR A 272 28.71 -4.40 4.46
CA THR A 272 29.89 -4.72 3.66
C THR A 272 30.89 -5.48 4.49
N VAL A 273 31.22 -6.71 4.08
CA VAL A 273 32.24 -7.55 4.71
C VAL A 273 33.49 -7.48 3.83
N ASN A 274 34.62 -7.07 4.43
CA ASN A 274 35.90 -6.91 3.76
C ASN A 274 36.88 -7.99 4.21
N GLY A 275 37.23 -8.86 3.27
CA GLY A 275 38.22 -9.95 3.45
C GLY A 275 39.44 -9.72 2.55
N PHE A 276 39.95 -10.81 1.98
CA PHE A 276 41.07 -10.76 1.06
C PHE A 276 40.91 -11.80 -0.05
N ALA A 277 40.87 -11.33 -1.30
CA ALA A 277 40.77 -12.22 -2.46
C ALA A 277 42.07 -13.01 -2.66
N GLY A 278 41.97 -14.31 -2.93
CA GLY A 278 43.08 -15.16 -3.14
C GLY A 278 42.77 -16.36 -4.01
N HIS A 279 43.74 -17.10 -4.43
CA HIS A 279 43.57 -18.30 -5.25
C HIS A 279 42.89 -19.42 -4.45
N ALA A 280 41.76 -19.91 -4.93
CA ALA A 280 40.94 -20.88 -4.21
C ALA A 280 41.63 -22.24 -3.96
N GLY A 281 42.56 -22.64 -4.84
CA GLY A 281 43.23 -23.94 -4.75
C GLY A 281 44.56 -23.89 -3.97
N THR A 282 45.20 -22.72 -3.80
CA THR A 282 46.56 -22.63 -3.21
C THR A 282 46.57 -22.06 -1.80
N VAL A 283 45.55 -21.31 -1.38
CA VAL A 283 45.46 -20.74 -0.04
C VAL A 283 44.86 -21.76 0.93
N PRO A 284 45.58 -22.21 1.96
CA PRO A 284 45.05 -23.16 2.95
C PRO A 284 43.86 -22.61 3.69
N MET A 285 42.90 -23.47 4.12
CA MET A 285 41.65 -23.07 4.77
C MET A 285 41.86 -22.14 5.97
N GLY A 286 42.87 -22.44 6.84
CA GLY A 286 43.14 -21.63 8.04
C GLY A 286 43.80 -20.27 7.79
N ALA A 287 44.27 -20.00 6.55
CA ALA A 287 44.89 -18.74 6.17
C ALA A 287 43.93 -17.82 5.39
N ARG A 288 42.66 -18.25 5.13
CA ARG A 288 41.71 -17.51 4.33
C ARG A 288 41.08 -16.40 5.13
N ARG A 289 40.89 -15.27 4.44
CA ARG A 289 40.06 -14.16 4.90
C ARG A 289 38.84 -14.04 3.96
N ASP A 290 38.01 -15.09 3.97
CA ASP A 290 36.89 -15.30 3.08
C ASP A 290 35.66 -14.49 3.54
N ALA A 291 35.36 -13.44 2.78
CA ALA A 291 34.23 -12.56 3.07
C ALA A 291 32.87 -13.25 2.89
N LEU A 292 32.75 -14.21 1.95
CA LEU A 292 31.47 -14.89 1.69
C LEU A 292 31.11 -15.87 2.81
N THR A 293 32.08 -16.62 3.31
CA THR A 293 31.83 -17.52 4.43
C THR A 293 31.42 -16.76 5.69
N ALA A 294 32.01 -15.58 5.93
CA ALA A 294 31.59 -14.73 7.04
C ALA A 294 30.18 -14.14 6.81
N ALA A 295 29.87 -13.64 5.60
CA ALA A 295 28.56 -13.13 5.26
C ALA A 295 27.47 -14.21 5.42
N SER A 296 27.75 -15.46 5.02
CA SER A 296 26.83 -16.59 5.21
C SER A 296 26.50 -16.84 6.68
N GLU A 297 27.51 -16.81 7.56
CA GLU A 297 27.30 -16.93 9.01
C GLU A 297 26.48 -15.77 9.58
N MET A 298 26.72 -14.55 9.09
CA MET A 298 25.99 -13.34 9.47
C MET A 298 24.51 -13.40 9.02
N ILE A 299 24.24 -13.89 7.82
CA ILE A 299 22.88 -14.08 7.29
C ILE A 299 22.11 -15.09 8.14
N LEU A 300 22.73 -16.22 8.47
CA LEU A 300 22.12 -17.22 9.36
C LEU A 300 21.93 -16.69 10.80
N ALA A 301 22.80 -15.80 11.27
CA ALA A 301 22.61 -15.14 12.57
C ALA A 301 21.40 -14.20 12.57
N LEU A 302 21.17 -13.45 11.47
CA LEU A 302 19.96 -12.64 11.27
C LEU A 302 18.70 -13.51 11.32
N GLU A 303 18.66 -14.58 10.55
CA GLU A 303 17.52 -15.50 10.48
C GLU A 303 17.20 -16.09 11.86
N ARG A 304 18.19 -16.62 12.56
CA ARG A 304 18.02 -17.17 13.93
C ARG A 304 17.51 -16.12 14.91
N LEU A 305 18.01 -14.87 14.82
CA LEU A 305 17.54 -13.79 15.67
C LEU A 305 16.08 -13.46 15.42
N ALA A 306 15.68 -13.35 14.16
CA ALA A 306 14.29 -13.07 13.80
C ALA A 306 13.36 -14.21 14.20
N ALA A 307 13.71 -15.46 13.90
CA ALA A 307 12.93 -16.64 14.27
C ALA A 307 12.76 -16.82 15.80
N SER A 308 13.68 -16.28 16.60
CA SER A 308 13.58 -16.31 18.06
C SER A 308 12.58 -15.31 18.66
N LYS A 309 11.96 -14.45 17.85
CA LYS A 309 11.07 -13.38 18.28
C LYS A 309 9.73 -13.48 17.56
N ARG A 310 8.63 -13.47 18.30
CA ARG A 310 7.27 -13.63 17.76
C ARG A 310 6.88 -12.52 16.77
N ASP A 311 7.27 -11.28 17.05
CA ASP A 311 6.82 -10.10 16.33
C ASP A 311 7.97 -9.42 15.57
N LEU A 312 8.88 -10.23 15.02
CA LEU A 312 10.03 -9.75 14.26
C LEU A 312 10.18 -10.57 12.98
N VAL A 313 10.28 -9.88 11.85
CA VAL A 313 10.68 -10.47 10.58
C VAL A 313 11.95 -9.78 10.08
N ALA A 314 12.86 -10.54 9.45
CA ALA A 314 14.07 -9.97 8.88
C ALA A 314 14.50 -10.77 7.65
N THR A 315 14.93 -10.04 6.62
CA THR A 315 15.27 -10.61 5.31
C THR A 315 16.57 -10.03 4.79
N VAL A 316 17.38 -10.87 4.13
CA VAL A 316 18.46 -10.45 3.24
C VAL A 316 17.97 -10.56 1.81
N GLY A 317 17.61 -9.42 1.21
CA GLY A 317 17.00 -9.40 -0.13
C GLY A 317 18.03 -9.35 -1.28
N ARG A 318 19.27 -8.94 -0.99
CA ARG A 318 20.33 -8.83 -2.00
C ARG A 318 21.67 -9.24 -1.41
N VAL A 319 22.44 -10.01 -2.18
CA VAL A 319 23.85 -10.34 -1.88
C VAL A 319 24.68 -10.08 -3.13
N LYS A 320 25.79 -9.35 -3.00
CA LYS A 320 26.77 -9.10 -4.04
C LYS A 320 28.13 -9.60 -3.61
N VAL A 321 28.74 -10.49 -4.39
CA VAL A 321 30.01 -11.13 -4.10
C VAL A 321 31.08 -10.63 -5.06
N LEU A 322 32.22 -10.21 -4.56
CA LEU A 322 33.35 -9.72 -5.37
C LEU A 322 34.63 -10.48 -5.05
N PRO A 323 35.39 -10.88 -6.10
CA PRO A 323 35.18 -10.63 -7.53
C PRO A 323 34.16 -11.54 -8.20
N GLY A 324 33.64 -12.58 -7.54
CA GLY A 324 32.60 -13.47 -8.07
C GLY A 324 33.09 -14.52 -9.06
N ALA A 325 34.37 -14.87 -9.01
CA ALA A 325 34.97 -15.90 -9.86
C ALA A 325 35.06 -17.24 -9.12
N GLN A 326 34.88 -18.37 -9.83
CA GLN A 326 34.83 -19.72 -9.26
C GLN A 326 36.12 -20.15 -8.55
N ASN A 327 37.28 -19.67 -9.01
CA ASN A 327 38.59 -20.02 -8.52
C ASN A 327 39.25 -18.96 -7.63
N VAL A 328 38.44 -17.96 -7.16
CA VAL A 328 38.93 -16.86 -6.31
C VAL A 328 38.15 -16.85 -4.99
N ILE A 329 38.89 -16.83 -3.85
CA ILE A 329 38.30 -16.59 -2.53
C ILE A 329 37.66 -15.19 -2.54
N PRO A 330 36.37 -15.05 -2.16
CA PRO A 330 35.68 -13.75 -2.12
C PRO A 330 36.37 -12.75 -1.18
N GLY A 331 36.82 -11.62 -1.74
CA GLY A 331 37.48 -10.56 -0.99
C GLY A 331 36.52 -9.53 -0.40
N ARG A 332 35.32 -9.40 -0.97
CA ARG A 332 34.30 -8.47 -0.48
C ARG A 332 32.89 -9.03 -0.73
N VAL A 333 32.01 -8.88 0.25
CA VAL A 333 30.59 -9.20 0.12
C VAL A 333 29.79 -8.04 0.66
N GLU A 334 28.77 -7.64 -0.11
CA GLU A 334 27.77 -6.67 0.29
C GLU A 334 26.41 -7.36 0.37
N PHE A 335 25.66 -7.19 1.45
CA PHE A 335 24.29 -7.66 1.56
C PHE A 335 23.39 -6.65 2.26
N THR A 336 22.09 -6.72 1.95
CA THR A 336 21.07 -5.83 2.55
C THR A 336 20.36 -6.52 3.71
N ILE A 337 19.90 -5.73 4.67
CA ILE A 337 19.02 -6.15 5.75
C ILE A 337 17.73 -5.32 5.66
N ASP A 338 16.56 -5.98 5.68
CA ASP A 338 15.25 -5.38 5.95
C ASP A 338 14.69 -6.08 7.20
N MET A 339 14.53 -5.34 8.30
CA MET A 339 14.02 -5.86 9.57
C MET A 339 12.78 -5.07 9.97
N ARG A 340 11.67 -5.76 10.26
CA ARG A 340 10.37 -5.15 10.56
C ARG A 340 9.75 -5.73 11.84
N SER A 341 8.99 -4.87 12.56
CA SER A 341 8.24 -5.25 13.76
C SER A 341 7.13 -4.25 14.03
N PRO A 342 5.96 -4.66 14.59
CA PRO A 342 4.93 -3.75 15.08
C PRO A 342 5.37 -2.98 16.34
N SER A 343 6.50 -3.34 16.94
CA SER A 343 7.07 -2.69 18.13
C SER A 343 8.47 -2.14 17.84
N ASP A 344 8.61 -0.82 17.87
CA ASP A 344 9.90 -0.14 17.73
C ASP A 344 10.91 -0.59 18.80
N ALA A 345 10.45 -0.83 20.03
CA ALA A 345 11.31 -1.30 21.10
C ALA A 345 11.89 -2.71 20.80
N VAL A 346 11.08 -3.62 20.26
CA VAL A 346 11.54 -4.96 19.82
C VAL A 346 12.52 -4.83 18.67
N ARG A 347 12.15 -4.05 17.64
CA ARG A 347 12.96 -3.84 16.43
C ARG A 347 14.33 -3.24 16.77
N ARG A 348 14.36 -2.16 17.55
CA ARG A 348 15.61 -1.48 17.93
C ARG A 348 16.54 -2.39 18.76
N ARG A 349 15.99 -3.10 19.75
CA ARG A 349 16.80 -4.07 20.55
C ARG A 349 17.35 -5.18 19.65
N ALA A 350 16.53 -5.71 18.75
CA ALA A 350 16.96 -6.76 17.83
C ALA A 350 18.04 -6.25 16.86
N HIS A 351 17.87 -5.05 16.30
CA HIS A 351 18.84 -4.44 15.40
C HIS A 351 20.19 -4.19 16.12
N THR A 352 20.17 -3.61 17.32
CA THR A 352 21.38 -3.37 18.12
C THR A 352 22.10 -4.70 18.42
N ARG A 353 21.35 -5.74 18.81
CA ARG A 353 21.92 -7.09 19.06
C ARG A 353 22.53 -7.66 17.78
N LEU A 354 21.83 -7.58 16.65
CA LEU A 354 22.33 -8.05 15.36
C LEU A 354 23.65 -7.38 15.01
N ILE A 355 23.73 -6.04 15.06
CA ILE A 355 24.96 -5.30 14.76
C ILE A 355 26.13 -5.78 15.62
N ALA A 356 25.91 -6.04 16.91
CA ALA A 356 26.94 -6.59 17.79
C ALA A 356 27.37 -8.01 17.36
N ASP A 357 26.43 -8.87 16.99
CA ASP A 357 26.72 -10.23 16.53
C ASP A 357 27.48 -10.21 15.18
N LEU A 358 27.10 -9.35 14.24
CA LEU A 358 27.81 -9.21 12.95
C LEU A 358 29.27 -8.74 13.16
N ARG A 359 29.49 -7.76 14.03
CA ARG A 359 30.84 -7.29 14.38
C ARG A 359 31.65 -8.37 15.06
N ARG A 360 31.04 -9.17 15.94
CA ARG A 360 31.70 -10.31 16.61
C ARG A 360 32.15 -11.37 15.60
N ILE A 361 31.27 -11.73 14.65
CA ILE A 361 31.60 -12.71 13.58
C ILE A 361 32.76 -12.18 12.74
N ALA A 362 32.72 -10.92 12.30
CA ALA A 362 33.81 -10.33 11.54
C ALA A 362 35.13 -10.38 12.28
N LYS A 363 35.15 -9.99 13.58
CA LYS A 363 36.35 -10.03 14.44
C LYS A 363 36.89 -11.43 14.59
N GLN A 364 36.04 -12.43 14.84
CA GLN A 364 36.46 -13.83 15.00
C GLN A 364 37.12 -14.42 13.74
N ARG A 365 36.73 -13.91 12.57
CA ARG A 365 37.26 -14.32 11.26
C ARG A 365 38.39 -13.42 10.75
N GLY A 366 38.81 -12.41 11.52
CA GLY A 366 39.86 -11.46 11.13
C GLY A 366 39.49 -10.59 9.92
N LEU A 367 38.18 -10.21 9.79
CA LEU A 367 37.66 -9.48 8.68
C LEU A 367 37.23 -8.07 9.07
N GLY A 368 37.25 -7.14 8.10
CA GLY A 368 36.63 -5.82 8.21
C GLY A 368 35.12 -5.91 7.99
N ILE A 369 34.37 -5.00 8.64
CA ILE A 369 32.93 -4.86 8.44
C ILE A 369 32.53 -3.39 8.50
N ASP A 370 31.75 -2.96 7.52
CA ASP A 370 31.09 -1.66 7.47
C ASP A 370 29.58 -1.90 7.46
N ILE A 371 28.83 -1.12 8.24
CA ILE A 371 27.38 -1.23 8.34
C ILE A 371 26.79 0.18 8.21
N ASP A 372 26.05 0.38 7.13
CA ASP A 372 25.32 1.62 6.83
C ASP A 372 23.81 1.39 7.04
N THR A 373 23.23 2.06 8.05
CA THR A 373 21.78 2.05 8.28
C THR A 373 21.18 3.30 7.63
N PHE A 374 20.65 3.12 6.44
CA PHE A 374 20.21 4.24 5.59
C PHE A 374 18.73 4.59 5.73
N GLN A 375 17.92 3.72 6.37
CA GLN A 375 16.50 3.97 6.55
C GLN A 375 15.99 3.39 7.87
N GLU A 376 15.22 4.19 8.59
CA GLU A 376 14.45 3.77 9.76
C GLU A 376 13.08 4.43 9.73
N ASN A 377 12.00 3.61 9.70
CA ASN A 377 10.63 4.05 9.77
C ASN A 377 10.02 3.54 11.08
N PRO A 378 9.36 4.39 11.88
CA PRO A 378 8.71 3.94 13.10
C PRO A 378 7.49 3.07 12.81
N ALA A 379 7.16 2.19 13.74
CA ALA A 379 5.88 1.49 13.74
C ALA A 379 4.74 2.47 14.04
N VAL A 380 3.57 2.21 13.45
CA VAL A 380 2.37 3.02 13.68
C VAL A 380 1.31 2.13 14.32
N SER A 381 0.99 2.37 15.59
CA SER A 381 -0.16 1.74 16.23
C SER A 381 -1.44 2.38 15.70
N LEU A 382 -2.42 1.56 15.34
CA LEU A 382 -3.74 2.03 14.97
C LEU A 382 -4.59 2.33 16.21
N ASP A 383 -5.67 3.07 16.04
CA ASP A 383 -6.51 3.53 17.15
C ASP A 383 -7.29 2.37 17.79
N ALA A 384 -7.22 2.25 19.12
CA ALA A 384 -7.84 1.14 19.85
C ALA A 384 -9.38 1.11 19.71
N GLY A 385 -10.03 2.29 19.68
CA GLY A 385 -11.47 2.40 19.51
C GLY A 385 -11.90 1.99 18.10
N VAL A 386 -11.11 2.33 17.09
CA VAL A 386 -11.36 1.92 15.70
C VAL A 386 -11.09 0.42 15.52
N ILE A 387 -10.00 -0.12 16.09
CA ILE A 387 -9.72 -1.57 16.08
C ILE A 387 -10.88 -2.35 16.72
N GLU A 388 -11.42 -1.86 17.83
CA GLU A 388 -12.57 -2.50 18.48
C GLU A 388 -13.81 -2.45 17.60
N ALA A 389 -14.13 -1.30 17.00
CA ALA A 389 -15.26 -1.16 16.07
C ALA A 389 -15.14 -2.11 14.87
N VAL A 390 -13.92 -2.26 14.32
CA VAL A 390 -13.61 -3.22 13.24
C VAL A 390 -13.78 -4.65 13.73
N SER A 391 -13.24 -5.00 14.90
CA SER A 391 -13.38 -6.36 15.48
C SER A 391 -14.83 -6.74 15.67
N GLU A 392 -15.64 -5.85 16.24
CA GLU A 392 -17.08 -6.07 16.41
C GLU A 392 -17.83 -6.15 15.07
N ALA A 393 -17.40 -5.38 14.05
CA ALA A 393 -18.01 -5.44 12.74
C ALA A 393 -17.75 -6.80 12.06
N ILE A 394 -16.54 -7.33 12.19
CA ILE A 394 -16.17 -8.68 11.73
C ILE A 394 -17.01 -9.74 12.46
N ALA A 395 -17.14 -9.64 13.79
CA ALA A 395 -17.97 -10.55 14.59
C ALA A 395 -19.45 -10.47 14.19
N ALA A 396 -20.00 -9.29 13.92
CA ALA A 396 -21.36 -9.11 13.43
C ALA A 396 -21.62 -9.74 12.06
N CYS A 397 -20.56 -9.95 11.26
CA CYS A 397 -20.62 -10.71 10.02
C CYS A 397 -20.50 -12.23 10.22
N GLY A 398 -20.44 -12.70 11.47
CA GLY A 398 -20.34 -14.13 11.83
C GLY A 398 -18.92 -14.69 11.67
N GLN A 399 -17.89 -13.83 11.75
CA GLN A 399 -16.50 -14.22 11.63
C GLN A 399 -15.72 -13.92 12.93
N ASP A 400 -14.71 -14.74 13.24
CA ASP A 400 -13.82 -14.49 14.36
C ASP A 400 -12.85 -13.34 14.03
N PRO A 401 -12.81 -12.27 14.84
CA PRO A 401 -11.95 -11.12 14.57
C PRO A 401 -10.51 -11.39 14.99
N LEU A 402 -9.69 -11.96 14.10
CA LEU A 402 -8.26 -12.06 14.35
C LEU A 402 -7.62 -10.66 14.35
N ARG A 403 -6.87 -10.36 15.41
CA ARG A 403 -6.06 -9.14 15.50
C ARG A 403 -4.61 -9.45 15.08
N LEU A 404 -4.09 -8.73 14.08
CA LEU A 404 -2.75 -8.94 13.55
C LEU A 404 -2.15 -7.61 13.05
N PRO A 405 -0.79 -7.47 13.05
CA PRO A 405 -0.15 -6.29 12.46
C PRO A 405 -0.03 -6.43 10.95
N SER A 406 0.12 -5.30 10.24
CA SER A 406 0.55 -5.27 8.85
C SER A 406 2.06 -5.33 8.74
N GLY A 407 2.57 -6.21 7.90
CA GLY A 407 3.98 -6.25 7.49
C GLY A 407 4.33 -5.22 6.42
N ALA A 408 3.33 -4.72 5.68
CA ALA A 408 3.45 -3.72 4.61
C ALA A 408 3.17 -2.30 5.12
N GLY A 409 3.55 -1.29 4.32
CA GLY A 409 3.11 0.10 4.50
C GLY A 409 1.70 0.28 3.95
N HIS A 410 0.95 1.27 4.43
CA HIS A 410 -0.38 1.61 3.95
C HIS A 410 -0.68 3.08 4.21
N ASP A 411 -1.61 3.66 3.45
CA ASP A 411 -2.10 5.02 3.65
C ASP A 411 -2.65 5.23 5.06
N ALA A 412 -3.26 4.17 5.67
CA ALA A 412 -3.71 4.19 7.06
C ALA A 412 -2.61 4.57 8.06
N GLY A 413 -1.35 4.23 7.80
CA GLY A 413 -0.21 4.62 8.66
C GLY A 413 0.09 6.11 8.61
N ILE A 414 -0.24 6.77 7.52
CA ILE A 414 -0.15 8.22 7.39
C ILE A 414 -1.37 8.87 8.01
N MET A 415 -2.57 8.37 7.72
CA MET A 415 -3.82 8.90 8.23
C MET A 415 -3.92 8.83 9.76
N ALA A 416 -3.29 7.83 10.38
CA ALA A 416 -3.20 7.70 11.85
C ALA A 416 -2.50 8.89 12.53
N LYS A 417 -1.78 9.73 11.78
CA LYS A 417 -1.18 10.97 12.30
C LYS A 417 -2.17 12.15 12.32
N LEU A 418 -3.28 12.04 11.62
CA LEU A 418 -4.29 13.09 11.49
C LEU A 418 -5.56 12.78 12.30
N CYS A 419 -6.02 11.52 12.27
CA CYS A 419 -7.28 11.09 12.87
C CYS A 419 -7.18 9.63 13.38
N PRO A 420 -8.09 9.20 14.27
CA PRO A 420 -8.25 7.79 14.62
C PRO A 420 -8.39 6.93 13.36
N SER A 421 -7.54 5.91 13.21
CA SER A 421 -7.46 5.12 11.99
C SER A 421 -7.44 3.63 12.29
N GLY A 422 -8.04 2.83 11.40
CA GLY A 422 -8.07 1.39 11.46
C GLY A 422 -8.11 0.75 10.08
N MET A 423 -7.83 -0.56 10.04
CA MET A 423 -7.85 -1.34 8.80
C MET A 423 -8.52 -2.68 8.99
N ILE A 424 -9.12 -3.17 7.92
CA ILE A 424 -9.64 -4.54 7.79
C ILE A 424 -8.75 -5.25 6.78
N PHE A 425 -8.14 -6.36 7.16
CA PHE A 425 -7.50 -7.26 6.21
C PHE A 425 -8.47 -8.26 5.64
N LEU A 426 -8.36 -8.47 4.33
CA LEU A 426 -9.03 -9.51 3.58
C LEU A 426 -8.01 -10.58 3.19
N ARG A 427 -8.38 -11.85 3.39
CA ARG A 427 -7.57 -12.98 2.98
C ARG A 427 -7.29 -12.94 1.48
N CYS A 428 -6.04 -13.16 1.08
CA CYS A 428 -5.64 -13.40 -0.29
C CYS A 428 -5.01 -14.80 -0.42
N LYS A 429 -5.20 -15.41 -1.58
CA LYS A 429 -4.73 -16.78 -1.84
C LYS A 429 -3.21 -16.87 -1.76
N ASP A 430 -2.70 -17.83 -1.02
CA ASP A 430 -1.27 -18.11 -0.80
C ASP A 430 -0.50 -16.88 -0.21
N GLY A 431 -1.21 -15.86 0.27
CA GLY A 431 -0.60 -14.60 0.71
C GLY A 431 0.04 -13.79 -0.41
N ILE A 432 -0.27 -14.08 -1.66
CA ILE A 432 0.35 -13.46 -2.83
C ILE A 432 -0.14 -12.01 -2.99
N SER A 433 0.81 -11.09 -3.13
CA SER A 433 0.61 -9.71 -3.59
C SER A 433 1.79 -9.25 -4.43
N HIS A 434 1.69 -8.10 -5.13
CA HIS A 434 2.68 -7.58 -6.07
C HIS A 434 3.01 -8.59 -7.19
N ASN A 435 1.99 -9.35 -7.61
CA ASN A 435 2.12 -10.42 -8.57
C ASN A 435 0.78 -10.64 -9.31
N PRO A 436 0.78 -10.92 -10.61
CA PRO A 436 -0.47 -11.18 -11.36
C PRO A 436 -1.27 -12.41 -10.86
N ALA A 437 -0.65 -13.31 -10.09
CA ALA A 437 -1.34 -14.45 -9.46
C ALA A 437 -2.15 -14.08 -8.20
N GLU A 438 -2.10 -12.82 -7.75
CA GLU A 438 -2.88 -12.30 -6.64
C GLU A 438 -4.38 -12.59 -6.83
N SER A 439 -5.03 -13.12 -5.80
CA SER A 439 -6.41 -13.58 -5.92
C SER A 439 -7.15 -13.53 -4.59
N ILE A 440 -8.44 -13.16 -4.66
CA ILE A 440 -9.42 -13.23 -3.57
C ILE A 440 -10.67 -13.97 -4.04
N THR A 441 -11.51 -14.45 -3.12
CA THR A 441 -12.79 -15.04 -3.47
C THR A 441 -13.90 -13.99 -3.50
N VAL A 442 -14.97 -14.26 -4.26
CA VAL A 442 -16.18 -13.41 -4.30
C VAL A 442 -16.83 -13.32 -2.92
N GLU A 443 -16.81 -14.42 -2.17
CA GLU A 443 -17.36 -14.54 -0.84
C GLU A 443 -16.58 -13.70 0.17
N ASP A 444 -15.26 -13.73 0.12
CA ASP A 444 -14.42 -12.90 1.00
C ASP A 444 -14.58 -11.41 0.67
N ALA A 445 -14.65 -11.07 -0.62
CA ALA A 445 -14.93 -9.71 -1.08
C ALA A 445 -16.28 -9.19 -0.57
N ASP A 446 -17.33 -10.04 -0.59
CA ASP A 446 -18.65 -9.71 -0.02
C ASP A 446 -18.58 -9.44 1.47
N LEU A 447 -17.90 -10.33 2.21
CA LEU A 447 -17.69 -10.19 3.66
C LEU A 447 -16.90 -8.93 4.00
N GLY A 448 -15.86 -8.61 3.22
CA GLY A 448 -15.06 -7.39 3.39
C GLY A 448 -15.89 -6.12 3.31
N VAL A 449 -16.74 -5.98 2.30
CA VAL A 449 -17.64 -4.81 2.18
C VAL A 449 -18.68 -4.77 3.31
N ARG A 450 -19.24 -5.92 3.69
CA ARG A 450 -20.21 -5.98 4.79
C ARG A 450 -19.58 -5.57 6.12
N ALA A 451 -18.39 -6.06 6.42
CA ALA A 451 -17.66 -5.68 7.62
C ALA A 451 -17.28 -4.19 7.60
N LEU A 452 -16.84 -3.66 6.45
CA LEU A 452 -16.53 -2.24 6.29
C LEU A 452 -17.77 -1.35 6.52
N LEU A 453 -18.92 -1.70 5.94
CA LEU A 453 -20.19 -0.99 6.14
C LEU A 453 -20.62 -1.00 7.62
N GLU A 454 -20.50 -2.14 8.27
CA GLU A 454 -20.84 -2.26 9.69
C GLU A 454 -19.86 -1.48 10.58
N ALA A 455 -18.55 -1.47 10.23
CA ALA A 455 -17.55 -0.66 10.92
C ALA A 455 -17.85 0.84 10.81
N VAL A 456 -18.21 1.32 9.62
CA VAL A 456 -18.64 2.71 9.39
C VAL A 456 -19.85 3.06 10.27
N ARG A 457 -20.88 2.21 10.29
CA ARG A 457 -22.08 2.43 11.12
C ARG A 457 -21.77 2.43 12.62
N ARG A 458 -20.84 1.60 13.08
CA ARG A 458 -20.41 1.56 14.49
C ARG A 458 -19.62 2.82 14.86
N LEU A 459 -18.72 3.23 14.00
CA LEU A 459 -17.96 4.47 14.22
C LEU A 459 -18.86 5.69 14.22
N ASP A 460 -19.83 5.79 13.31
CA ASP A 460 -20.80 6.87 13.30
C ASP A 460 -21.54 6.99 14.65
N ARG A 461 -22.03 5.87 15.19
CA ARG A 461 -22.70 5.85 16.51
C ARG A 461 -21.75 6.21 17.66
N ARG A 462 -20.49 5.79 17.63
CA ARG A 462 -19.52 6.05 18.71
C ARG A 462 -19.02 7.49 18.73
N LEU A 463 -18.83 8.08 17.55
CA LEU A 463 -18.31 9.43 17.38
C LEU A 463 -19.39 10.50 17.48
N GLY A 464 -20.66 10.14 17.32
CA GLY A 464 -21.83 11.03 17.44
C GLY A 464 -22.37 11.13 18.88
N MET A 465 -21.81 10.38 19.84
CA MET A 465 -22.09 10.47 21.27
C MET A 465 -21.09 11.43 21.93
#